data_300f9628100bedbf39dde86b04f68941
#
_entry.id   300f9628100bedbf39dde86b04f68941
#
_cell.length_a   1.000
_cell.length_b   1.000
_cell.length_c   1.000
_cell.angle_alpha   90.00
_cell.angle_beta   90.00
_cell.angle_gamma   90.00
#
_symmetry.space_group_name_H-M   'P 1'
#
loop_
_entity.id
_entity.type
_entity.pdbx_description
1 polymer ?
#
loop_
_entity_poly.entity_id
_entity_poly.type
_entity_poly.pdbx_seq_one_letter_code
_entity_poly.pdbx_strand_id
1 'polypeptide(L)'
;MFYKIKKLIFISSLFFIFSCATSQQGTEQIVSFSSTPSGATVKTSHGFSCSITPCKIKLPRNKSFEATVSKPGFTTEIVKVDSLPSGAGAVGAVGSALIGGVLVTGYDVYKGGVFELSPNEVSVKLLSTNAMVLEEIRGVSNMALFIN
;
A
#
# COMPACT_ATOMS: atom_id res chain seq x y z
N MET A 1 -43.79 -13.53 39.11
CA MET A 1 -42.37 -13.93 39.18
C MET A 1 -41.83 -14.31 37.82
N PHE A 2 -42.45 -15.14 37.05
CA PHE A 2 -42.03 -15.62 35.71
C PHE A 2 -41.89 -14.52 34.62
N TYR A 3 -42.70 -13.46 34.68
CA TYR A 3 -42.67 -12.36 33.71
C TYR A 3 -41.36 -11.55 33.80
N LYS A 4 -40.90 -11.30 35.02
CA LYS A 4 -39.60 -10.59 35.24
C LYS A 4 -38.42 -11.41 34.77
N ILE A 5 -38.45 -12.69 34.94
CA ILE A 5 -37.42 -13.62 34.50
C ILE A 5 -37.35 -13.68 32.95
N LYS A 6 -38.50 -13.77 32.27
CA LYS A 6 -38.57 -13.75 30.80
C LYS A 6 -38.02 -12.43 30.24
N LYS A 7 -38.31 -11.30 30.85
CA LYS A 7 -37.85 -9.98 30.44
C LYS A 7 -36.32 -9.84 30.63
N LEU A 8 -35.79 -10.44 31.71
CA LEU A 8 -34.34 -10.43 31.97
C LEU A 8 -33.58 -11.29 30.96
N ILE A 9 -34.13 -12.46 30.59
CA ILE A 9 -33.54 -13.36 29.57
C ILE A 9 -33.57 -12.70 28.19
N PHE A 10 -34.66 -11.98 27.86
CA PHE A 10 -34.77 -11.29 26.57
C PHE A 10 -33.77 -10.13 26.43
N ILE A 11 -33.53 -9.37 27.50
CA ILE A 11 -32.54 -8.28 27.54
C ILE A 11 -31.12 -8.87 27.46
N SER A 12 -30.85 -9.99 28.16
CA SER A 12 -29.57 -10.68 28.10
C SER A 12 -29.27 -11.25 26.70
N SER A 13 -30.28 -11.76 26.01
CA SER A 13 -30.14 -12.29 24.63
C SER A 13 -29.82 -11.17 23.63
N LEU A 14 -30.31 -9.96 23.85
CA LEU A 14 -30.06 -8.83 22.95
C LEU A 14 -28.62 -8.32 23.04
N PHE A 15 -27.94 -8.54 24.18
CA PHE A 15 -26.53 -8.17 24.37
C PHE A 15 -25.53 -9.06 23.62
N PHE A 16 -25.93 -10.29 23.24
CA PHE A 16 -25.05 -11.23 22.55
C PHE A 16 -24.93 -10.99 21.04
N ILE A 17 -25.74 -10.13 20.44
CA ILE A 17 -25.72 -9.88 18.98
C ILE A 17 -24.75 -8.76 18.59
N PHE A 18 -24.14 -8.04 19.53
CA PHE A 18 -23.17 -6.97 19.25
C PHE A 18 -21.70 -7.42 19.20
N SER A 19 -21.44 -8.71 19.30
CA SER A 19 -20.07 -9.23 19.24
C SER A 19 -19.81 -9.80 17.85
N CYS A 20 -19.39 -8.98 16.93
CA CYS A 20 -18.39 -9.27 15.91
C CYS A 20 -18.41 -8.26 14.78
N ALA A 21 -17.63 -7.24 14.89
CA ALA A 21 -17.13 -6.52 13.72
C ALA A 21 -15.72 -6.01 13.99
N THR A 22 -14.83 -6.88 14.42
CA THR A 22 -13.41 -6.61 14.34
C THR A 22 -12.96 -6.97 12.92
N SER A 23 -13.00 -6.00 12.03
CA SER A 23 -12.26 -6.04 10.77
C SER A 23 -10.78 -6.07 11.15
N GLN A 24 -10.21 -7.24 11.28
CA GLN A 24 -8.77 -7.41 11.47
C GLN A 24 -8.11 -7.09 10.15
N GLN A 25 -7.75 -5.83 9.95
CA GLN A 25 -6.83 -5.45 8.91
C GLN A 25 -5.48 -6.08 9.27
N GLY A 26 -5.07 -7.07 8.51
CA GLY A 26 -3.81 -7.78 8.74
C GLY A 26 -2.61 -6.81 8.71
N THR A 27 -1.50 -7.25 9.29
CA THR A 27 -0.23 -6.49 9.36
C THR A 27 0.47 -6.32 8.02
N GLU A 28 -0.04 -6.98 6.97
CA GLU A 28 0.52 -7.00 5.63
C GLU A 28 -0.52 -6.54 4.61
N GLN A 29 -0.04 -5.96 3.53
CA GLN A 29 -0.84 -5.49 2.40
C GLN A 29 -0.28 -6.01 1.09
N ILE A 30 -1.16 -6.31 0.16
CA ILE A 30 -0.77 -6.66 -1.20
C ILE A 30 -0.60 -5.38 -1.99
N VAL A 31 0.58 -5.19 -2.57
CA VAL A 31 0.89 -4.12 -3.52
C VAL A 31 1.02 -4.74 -4.91
N SER A 32 0.30 -4.18 -5.87
CA SER A 32 0.30 -4.61 -7.27
C SER A 32 1.31 -3.79 -8.06
N PHE A 33 2.18 -4.46 -8.79
CA PHE A 33 3.15 -3.81 -9.68
C PHE A 33 2.85 -4.15 -11.13
N SER A 34 2.75 -3.13 -11.96
CA SER A 34 2.62 -3.23 -13.41
C SER A 34 3.67 -2.38 -14.12
N SER A 35 4.04 -2.74 -15.32
CA SER A 35 4.97 -1.94 -16.12
C SER A 35 4.55 -1.92 -17.60
N THR A 36 4.90 -0.86 -18.29
CA THR A 36 4.81 -0.73 -19.74
C THR A 36 6.18 -0.44 -20.31
N PRO A 37 6.77 -1.38 -21.09
CA PRO A 37 6.25 -2.70 -21.45
C PRO A 37 6.27 -3.68 -20.26
N SER A 38 5.40 -4.68 -20.31
CA SER A 38 5.33 -5.74 -19.29
C SER A 38 6.60 -6.61 -19.27
N GLY A 39 6.76 -7.44 -18.24
CA GLY A 39 7.92 -8.33 -18.12
C GLY A 39 9.14 -7.68 -17.47
N ALA A 40 8.94 -6.65 -16.65
CA ALA A 40 10.00 -6.05 -15.84
C ALA A 40 10.17 -6.82 -14.51
N THR A 41 11.36 -6.74 -13.95
CA THR A 41 11.68 -7.25 -12.62
C THR A 41 11.49 -6.13 -11.60
N VAL A 42 10.85 -6.44 -10.49
CA VAL A 42 10.67 -5.52 -9.35
C VAL A 42 11.50 -6.01 -8.18
N LYS A 43 12.26 -5.12 -7.56
CA LYS A 43 12.99 -5.36 -6.31
C LYS A 43 12.66 -4.25 -5.31
N THR A 44 12.35 -4.62 -4.08
CA THR A 44 12.08 -3.66 -3.01
C THR A 44 13.29 -3.51 -2.09
N SER A 45 13.44 -2.36 -1.44
CA SER A 45 14.49 -2.09 -0.46
C SER A 45 14.48 -3.04 0.73
N HIS A 46 13.35 -3.70 0.99
CA HIS A 46 13.20 -4.71 2.05
C HIS A 46 13.50 -6.14 1.61
N GLY A 47 14.04 -6.35 0.40
CA GLY A 47 14.45 -7.66 -0.10
C GLY A 47 13.34 -8.49 -0.74
N PHE A 48 12.12 -7.97 -0.83
CA PHE A 48 11.07 -8.62 -1.60
C PHE A 48 11.29 -8.38 -3.09
N SER A 49 10.95 -9.37 -3.91
CA SER A 49 11.12 -9.25 -5.36
C SER A 49 10.05 -10.00 -6.12
N CYS A 50 9.85 -9.57 -7.35
CA CYS A 50 9.01 -10.22 -8.34
C CYS A 50 9.75 -10.22 -9.67
N SER A 51 9.82 -11.36 -10.32
CA SER A 51 10.65 -11.55 -11.51
C SER A 51 10.01 -10.96 -12.77
N ILE A 52 8.69 -10.91 -12.86
CA ILE A 52 7.96 -10.54 -14.09
C ILE A 52 6.70 -9.76 -13.72
N THR A 53 6.59 -8.52 -14.24
CA THR A 53 5.36 -7.72 -14.15
C THR A 53 4.35 -8.15 -15.23
N PRO A 54 3.01 -8.10 -14.95
CA PRO A 54 2.41 -7.66 -13.69
C PRO A 54 2.50 -8.71 -12.58
N CYS A 55 2.71 -8.25 -11.33
CA CYS A 55 2.79 -9.13 -10.18
C CYS A 55 2.25 -8.46 -8.90
N LYS A 56 2.07 -9.27 -7.86
CA LYS A 56 1.59 -8.83 -6.55
C LYS A 56 2.57 -9.27 -5.48
N ILE A 57 2.96 -8.35 -4.62
CA ILE A 57 3.87 -8.63 -3.51
C ILE A 57 3.15 -8.30 -2.20
N LYS A 58 3.23 -9.20 -1.24
CA LYS A 58 2.70 -9.02 0.10
C LYS A 58 3.77 -8.38 0.97
N LEU A 59 3.49 -7.19 1.51
CA LEU A 59 4.46 -6.33 2.18
C LEU A 59 3.92 -5.86 3.54
N PRO A 60 4.80 -5.65 4.54
CA PRO A 60 4.40 -5.12 5.84
C PRO A 60 3.92 -3.68 5.70
N ARG A 61 2.79 -3.35 6.34
CA ARG A 61 2.13 -2.04 6.23
C ARG A 61 2.87 -0.92 6.95
N ASN A 62 3.62 -1.24 7.98
CA ASN A 62 4.27 -0.27 8.87
C ASN A 62 5.62 0.26 8.39
N LYS A 63 6.02 -0.03 7.15
CA LYS A 63 7.32 0.37 6.61
C LYS A 63 7.18 0.89 5.20
N SER A 64 7.58 2.14 4.98
CA SER A 64 7.78 2.70 3.65
C SER A 64 8.95 2.00 2.96
N PHE A 65 8.90 1.86 1.66
CA PHE A 65 9.96 1.21 0.88
C PHE A 65 10.09 1.85 -0.50
N GLU A 66 11.22 1.59 -1.13
CA GLU A 66 11.46 1.90 -2.53
C GLU A 66 11.40 0.62 -3.36
N ALA A 67 10.70 0.70 -4.49
CA ALA A 67 10.63 -0.37 -5.47
C ALA A 67 11.39 0.03 -6.71
N THR A 68 12.42 -0.74 -7.04
CA THR A 68 13.20 -0.61 -8.26
C THR A 68 12.61 -1.51 -9.34
N VAL A 69 12.14 -0.91 -10.41
CA VAL A 69 11.56 -1.61 -11.57
C VAL A 69 12.55 -1.55 -12.72
N SER A 70 13.02 -2.70 -13.19
CA SER A 70 14.04 -2.79 -14.23
C SER A 70 13.70 -3.82 -15.29
N LYS A 71 14.08 -3.52 -16.54
CA LYS A 71 13.94 -4.43 -17.68
C LYS A 71 15.13 -4.26 -18.61
N PRO A 72 15.72 -5.34 -19.13
CA PRO A 72 16.83 -5.24 -20.09
C PRO A 72 16.47 -4.39 -21.32
N GLY A 73 17.31 -3.44 -21.68
CA GLY A 73 17.10 -2.50 -22.79
C GLY A 73 16.19 -1.32 -22.47
N PHE A 74 15.80 -1.14 -21.21
CA PHE A 74 14.97 -0.05 -20.74
C PHE A 74 15.60 0.65 -19.54
N THR A 75 15.15 1.88 -19.27
CA THR A 75 15.57 2.62 -18.08
C THR A 75 15.04 1.94 -16.83
N THR A 76 15.83 2.06 -15.75
CA THR A 76 15.40 1.61 -14.43
C THR A 76 14.65 2.73 -13.75
N GLU A 77 13.47 2.43 -13.21
CA GLU A 77 12.65 3.39 -12.47
C GLU A 77 12.56 2.99 -11.00
N ILE A 78 12.60 4.01 -10.13
CA ILE A 78 12.46 3.83 -8.69
C ILE A 78 11.17 4.51 -8.25
N VAL A 79 10.30 3.75 -7.61
CA VAL A 79 9.03 4.22 -7.07
C VAL A 79 9.03 4.09 -5.57
N LYS A 80 8.71 5.18 -4.88
CA LYS A 80 8.55 5.20 -3.44
C LYS A 80 7.11 4.86 -3.07
N VAL A 81 6.97 3.95 -2.11
CA VAL A 81 5.68 3.58 -1.51
C VAL A 81 5.74 3.93 -0.03
N ASP A 82 4.88 4.81 0.39
CA ASP A 82 4.86 5.30 1.77
C ASP A 82 3.86 4.55 2.63
N SER A 83 4.24 4.36 3.89
CA SER A 83 3.37 3.83 4.93
C SER A 83 2.65 5.00 5.60
N LEU A 84 1.36 5.12 5.38
CA LEU A 84 0.53 6.19 5.91
C LEU A 84 -0.48 5.63 6.91
N PRO A 85 -0.91 6.42 7.92
CA PRO A 85 -2.03 6.01 8.77
C PRO A 85 -3.29 5.80 7.91
N SER A 86 -3.87 4.62 7.97
CA SER A 86 -5.13 4.34 7.25
C SER A 86 -6.26 5.18 7.83
N GLY A 87 -7.25 5.54 7.01
CA GLY A 87 -8.42 6.31 7.47
C GLY A 87 -9.11 5.67 8.67
N ALA A 88 -9.21 4.34 8.69
CA ALA A 88 -9.72 3.59 9.83
C ALA A 88 -8.77 3.64 11.04
N GLY A 89 -7.45 3.62 10.81
CA GLY A 89 -6.44 3.72 11.86
C GLY A 89 -6.31 5.11 12.45
N ALA A 90 -6.42 6.16 11.61
CA ALA A 90 -6.37 7.55 12.06
C ALA A 90 -7.59 7.90 12.92
N VAL A 91 -8.79 7.48 12.53
CA VAL A 91 -10.01 7.66 13.33
C VAL A 91 -9.97 6.84 14.62
N GLY A 92 -9.44 5.62 14.55
CA GLY A 92 -9.26 4.78 15.73
C GLY A 92 -8.25 5.36 16.74
N ALA A 93 -7.15 5.91 16.27
CA ALA A 93 -6.10 6.47 17.14
C ALA A 93 -6.55 7.78 17.84
N VAL A 94 -7.33 8.60 17.16
CA VAL A 94 -7.80 9.90 17.71
C VAL A 94 -9.17 9.78 18.37
N GLY A 95 -10.06 8.96 17.81
CA GLY A 95 -11.45 8.82 18.29
C GLY A 95 -11.60 7.92 19.51
N SER A 96 -10.73 6.94 19.71
CA SER A 96 -10.82 6.02 20.85
C SER A 96 -10.42 6.66 22.19
N ALA A 97 -9.70 7.77 22.17
CA ALA A 97 -9.44 8.56 23.35
C ALA A 97 -10.68 9.35 23.85
N LEU A 98 -11.66 9.59 22.97
CA LEU A 98 -12.80 10.47 23.24
C LEU A 98 -14.16 9.77 23.20
N ILE A 99 -14.33 8.68 22.51
CA ILE A 99 -15.63 8.03 22.31
C ILE A 99 -15.50 6.51 22.48
N GLY A 100 -15.21 6.06 23.68
CA GLY A 100 -15.44 4.72 24.26
C GLY A 100 -15.72 3.53 23.35
N GLY A 101 -14.84 3.14 22.42
CA GLY A 101 -15.28 2.07 21.57
C GLY A 101 -14.26 1.09 21.00
N VAL A 102 -13.05 1.48 20.72
CA VAL A 102 -12.03 0.53 20.28
C VAL A 102 -10.70 0.92 20.91
N LEU A 103 -10.29 0.17 21.90
CA LEU A 103 -8.92 0.21 22.39
C LEU A 103 -8.02 -0.26 21.23
N VAL A 104 -7.54 0.69 20.43
CA VAL A 104 -6.37 0.45 19.60
C VAL A 104 -5.23 0.24 20.59
N THR A 105 -4.98 -1.01 20.93
CA THR A 105 -3.89 -1.36 21.82
C THR A 105 -2.59 -0.93 21.13
N GLY A 106 -1.63 -0.45 21.88
CA GLY A 106 -0.30 -0.10 21.33
C GLY A 106 0.32 -1.24 20.52
N TYR A 107 -0.16 -2.46 20.69
CA TYR A 107 0.19 -3.64 19.92
C TYR A 107 -0.26 -3.55 18.44
N ASP A 108 -1.46 -3.07 18.15
CA ASP A 108 -1.98 -2.93 16.77
C ASP A 108 -1.23 -1.84 16.01
N VAL A 109 -0.85 -0.76 16.69
CA VAL A 109 0.01 0.29 16.14
C VAL A 109 1.39 -0.28 15.81
N TYR A 110 1.99 -1.01 16.75
CA TYR A 110 3.31 -1.63 16.55
C TYR A 110 3.31 -2.66 15.42
N LYS A 111 2.26 -3.46 15.29
CA LYS A 111 2.10 -4.48 14.24
C LYS A 111 1.71 -3.93 12.87
N GLY A 112 1.34 -2.65 12.78
CA GLY A 112 1.02 -2.00 11.51
C GLY A 112 -0.42 -2.13 11.04
N GLY A 113 -1.33 -2.64 11.88
CA GLY A 113 -2.75 -2.78 11.55
C GLY A 113 -3.47 -1.45 11.30
N VAL A 114 -2.87 -0.34 11.73
CA VAL A 114 -3.37 1.04 11.54
C VAL A 114 -2.73 1.76 10.37
N PHE A 115 -1.86 1.12 9.63
CA PHE A 115 -1.16 1.71 8.49
C PHE A 115 -1.64 1.14 7.16
N GLU A 116 -1.43 1.89 6.11
CA GLU A 116 -1.69 1.52 4.73
C GLU A 116 -0.53 1.95 3.83
N LEU A 117 -0.16 1.09 2.90
CA LEU A 117 0.84 1.40 1.88
C LEU A 117 0.18 2.15 0.73
N SER A 118 0.72 3.31 0.41
CA SER A 118 0.23 4.17 -0.67
C SER A 118 1.39 4.61 -1.57
N PRO A 119 1.27 4.45 -2.89
CA PRO A 119 0.19 3.79 -3.63
C PRO A 119 0.20 2.26 -3.47
N ASN A 120 -0.98 1.64 -3.46
CA ASN A 120 -1.14 0.18 -3.43
C ASN A 120 -1.12 -0.46 -4.83
N GLU A 121 -1.29 0.36 -5.86
CA GLU A 121 -1.14 0.00 -7.27
C GLU A 121 -0.05 0.87 -7.89
N VAL A 122 1.04 0.24 -8.29
CA VAL A 122 2.21 0.88 -8.90
C VAL A 122 2.23 0.54 -10.38
N SER A 123 2.05 1.54 -11.24
CA SER A 123 2.16 1.41 -12.69
C SER A 123 3.32 2.26 -13.20
N VAL A 124 4.29 1.62 -13.83
CA VAL A 124 5.53 2.26 -14.27
C VAL A 124 5.67 2.17 -15.79
N LYS A 125 5.98 3.32 -16.43
CA LYS A 125 6.32 3.36 -17.84
C LYS A 125 7.84 3.41 -17.99
N LEU A 126 8.43 2.33 -18.54
CA LEU A 126 9.85 2.24 -18.80
C LEU A 126 10.16 2.76 -20.21
N LEU A 127 11.16 3.63 -20.32
CA LEU A 127 11.63 4.16 -21.59
C LEU A 127 12.72 3.27 -22.17
N SER A 128 12.67 3.03 -23.47
CA SER A 128 13.75 2.31 -24.16
C SER A 128 15.05 3.12 -24.11
N THR A 129 16.14 2.51 -23.76
CA THR A 129 17.47 3.15 -23.73
C THR A 129 17.86 3.72 -25.10
N ASN A 130 17.48 3.05 -26.19
CA ASN A 130 17.73 3.55 -27.54
C ASN A 130 16.93 4.80 -27.87
N ALA A 131 15.70 4.96 -27.34
CA ALA A 131 14.89 6.14 -27.55
C ALA A 131 15.48 7.38 -26.86
N MET A 132 16.07 7.21 -25.69
CA MET A 132 16.76 8.33 -24.98
C MET A 132 17.98 8.82 -25.73
N VAL A 133 18.79 7.92 -26.29
CA VAL A 133 19.97 8.28 -27.09
C VAL A 133 19.54 9.06 -28.36
N LEU A 134 18.46 8.68 -29.00
CA LEU A 134 17.94 9.37 -30.17
C LEU A 134 17.41 10.78 -29.85
N GLU A 135 16.77 10.97 -28.71
CA GLU A 135 16.32 12.30 -28.27
C GLU A 135 17.50 13.22 -27.94
N GLU A 136 18.52 12.69 -27.29
CA GLU A 136 19.74 13.45 -26.95
C GLU A 136 20.47 13.90 -28.24
N ILE A 137 20.64 13.01 -29.24
CA ILE A 137 21.21 13.33 -30.53
C ILE A 137 20.40 14.39 -31.27
N ARG A 138 19.07 14.29 -31.23
CA ARG A 138 18.18 15.27 -31.86
C ARG A 138 18.27 16.63 -31.18
N GLY A 139 18.38 16.68 -29.85
CA GLY A 139 18.58 17.90 -29.07
C GLY A 139 19.89 18.63 -29.45
N VAL A 140 20.98 17.89 -29.56
CA VAL A 140 22.29 18.44 -29.96
C VAL A 140 22.27 18.93 -31.40
N SER A 141 21.62 18.21 -32.31
CA SER A 141 21.49 18.60 -33.71
C SER A 141 20.69 19.91 -33.87
N ASN A 142 19.62 20.10 -33.11
CA ASN A 142 18.84 21.33 -33.13
C ASN A 142 19.62 22.50 -32.54
N MET A 143 20.44 22.29 -31.52
CA MET A 143 21.27 23.34 -30.91
C MET A 143 22.36 23.82 -31.84
N ALA A 144 22.91 22.93 -32.68
CA ALA A 144 23.90 23.28 -33.71
C ALA A 144 23.34 24.16 -34.83
N LEU A 145 22.03 24.07 -35.11
CA LEU A 145 21.35 24.88 -36.10
C LEU A 145 21.13 26.36 -35.69
N PHE A 146 21.19 26.66 -34.38
CA PHE A 146 21.01 28.01 -33.84
C PHE A 146 22.32 28.79 -33.72
N ILE A 147 23.49 28.19 -33.99
CA ILE A 147 24.81 28.80 -33.82
C ILE A 147 25.42 29.27 -35.15
N ASN A 148 24.73 29.13 -36.28
CA ASN A 148 25.25 29.53 -37.61
C ASN A 148 24.54 30.74 -38.16
#